data_f6510931c4e0e5076a3a1a1a9ec47d2e
#
_entry.id   f6510931c4e0e5076a3a1a1a9ec47d2e
#
_cell.length_a   1.000
_cell.length_b   1.000
_cell.length_c   1.000
_cell.angle_alpha   90.00
_cell.angle_beta   90.00
_cell.angle_gamma   90.00
#
_symmetry.space_group_name_H-M   'P 1'
#
loop_
_entity.id
_entity.type
_entity.pdbx_description
1 polymer ?
#
loop_
_entity_poly.entity_id
_entity_poly.type
_entity_poly.pdbx_seq_one_letter_code
_entity_poly.pdbx_strand_id
1 'polypeptide(L)'
;MLQQWTKEQAWEWYNEQPWIRGFNGYPSNCVNRIAMWQEYNHAEVIDQIKYEFDLAKKTGLNAVRAIIQFEVWYYEHDSFMNNLEEYITAADERGIKVMLTLGNDCTVPKELFIPAKFGEQKVDWGYHSGICRGPHAGGYTAHGYMVPDEPDMQPKFYEMVDEIAAKYAKDPRIQIWDVWNEISNGRRGDMSVPMMEKLFEIIRSHDPIQPLTADCWAYTGNLDISNSAQLRACELSDIITFHYYGSFQNMIVLIEKLKEQFGRPLINNEWLNRISHNNVDEIFPLFYLEEIGSYHWGLIQGFSQTYEPWGTYMKDIEDPEYYGPRDLTKFQHDLYRFNGKPYIAKEIQIMQRFAAMADKRFEAKQAAKNK
;
A
#
# COMPACT_ATOMS: atom_id res chain seq x y z
N MET A 1 8.80 16.44 21.75
CA MET A 1 8.28 15.53 20.71
C MET A 1 8.13 16.35 19.44
N LEU A 2 8.70 15.90 18.31
CA LEU A 2 8.45 16.52 17.02
C LEU A 2 6.95 16.39 16.72
N GLN A 3 6.32 17.51 16.35
CA GLN A 3 4.88 17.57 16.15
C GLN A 3 4.52 17.13 14.73
N GLN A 4 3.27 16.74 14.52
CA GLN A 4 2.67 16.63 13.20
C GLN A 4 2.96 17.90 12.39
N TRP A 5 3.22 17.77 11.10
CA TRP A 5 3.38 18.92 10.21
C TRP A 5 2.12 19.79 10.21
N THR A 6 2.28 21.11 10.07
CA THR A 6 1.13 21.97 9.81
C THR A 6 0.52 21.63 8.44
N LYS A 7 -0.71 22.08 8.20
CA LYS A 7 -1.35 21.89 6.87
C LYS A 7 -0.52 22.56 5.76
N GLU A 8 0.04 23.72 6.05
CA GLU A 8 0.88 24.49 5.13
C GLU A 8 2.14 23.72 4.76
N GLN A 9 2.85 23.14 5.74
CA GLN A 9 4.03 22.30 5.49
C GLN A 9 3.70 21.08 4.64
N ALA A 10 2.56 20.41 4.93
CA ALA A 10 2.11 19.26 4.17
C ALA A 10 1.80 19.62 2.70
N TRP A 11 1.12 20.75 2.48
CA TRP A 11 0.83 21.24 1.14
C TRP A 11 2.08 21.75 0.41
N GLU A 12 3.03 22.40 1.11
CA GLU A 12 4.32 22.81 0.53
C GLU A 12 5.07 21.58 0.00
N TRP A 13 5.24 20.57 0.86
CA TRP A 13 5.87 19.31 0.45
C TRP A 13 5.16 18.67 -0.75
N TYR A 14 3.82 18.53 -0.67
CA TYR A 14 3.05 17.88 -1.72
C TYR A 14 3.14 18.61 -3.06
N ASN A 15 3.12 19.93 -3.04
CA ASN A 15 3.21 20.77 -4.21
C ASN A 15 4.59 20.77 -4.89
N GLU A 16 5.61 20.28 -4.20
CA GLU A 16 6.96 20.11 -4.75
C GLU A 16 7.16 18.72 -5.39
N GLN A 17 6.23 17.81 -5.17
CA GLN A 17 6.27 16.49 -5.79
C GLN A 17 5.70 16.55 -7.22
N PRO A 18 6.24 15.75 -8.17
CA PRO A 18 5.46 15.40 -9.36
C PRO A 18 4.19 14.66 -8.92
N TRP A 19 3.13 14.68 -9.73
CA TRP A 19 1.95 13.90 -9.40
C TRP A 19 2.33 12.45 -9.10
N ILE A 20 2.05 12.00 -7.87
CA ILE A 20 2.43 10.69 -7.37
C ILE A 20 1.55 9.63 -8.03
N ARG A 21 2.16 8.71 -8.75
CA ARG A 21 1.52 7.60 -9.48
C ARG A 21 2.26 6.33 -9.13
N GLY A 22 1.69 5.55 -8.24
CA GLY A 22 2.36 4.40 -7.68
C GLY A 22 1.58 3.09 -7.82
N PHE A 23 2.20 2.05 -7.33
CA PHE A 23 1.61 0.75 -7.16
C PHE A 23 2.09 0.11 -5.86
N ASN A 24 1.33 -0.86 -5.36
CA ASN A 24 1.75 -1.68 -4.24
C ASN A 24 2.70 -2.76 -4.76
N GLY A 25 3.98 -2.66 -4.37
CA GLY A 25 5.08 -3.45 -4.89
C GLY A 25 5.15 -4.84 -4.27
N TYR A 26 4.54 -5.80 -4.92
CA TYR A 26 4.53 -7.20 -4.54
C TYR A 26 5.07 -8.02 -5.70
N PRO A 27 6.33 -8.51 -5.63
CA PRO A 27 6.96 -9.20 -6.77
C PRO A 27 6.17 -10.43 -7.21
N SER A 28 5.96 -10.58 -8.52
CA SER A 28 5.10 -11.63 -9.06
C SER A 28 5.63 -13.05 -8.82
N ASN A 29 6.93 -13.22 -8.54
CA ASN A 29 7.53 -14.48 -8.12
C ASN A 29 7.48 -14.72 -6.60
N CYS A 30 6.83 -13.85 -5.82
CA CYS A 30 6.67 -13.98 -4.38
C CYS A 30 5.23 -14.32 -4.00
N VAL A 31 5.06 -15.29 -3.09
CA VAL A 31 3.74 -15.65 -2.54
C VAL A 31 3.32 -14.69 -1.45
N ASN A 32 4.28 -14.29 -0.61
CA ASN A 32 4.05 -13.48 0.58
C ASN A 32 5.27 -12.58 0.86
N ARG A 33 5.15 -11.71 1.87
CA ARG A 33 6.22 -10.79 2.25
C ARG A 33 7.48 -11.49 2.79
N ILE A 34 7.34 -12.71 3.32
CA ILE A 34 8.52 -13.51 3.71
C ILE A 34 9.33 -13.84 2.46
N ALA A 35 8.69 -14.36 1.39
CA ALA A 35 9.36 -14.64 0.12
C ALA A 35 10.04 -13.39 -0.46
N MET A 36 9.43 -12.21 -0.29
CA MET A 36 9.96 -10.94 -0.80
C MET A 36 11.23 -10.47 -0.06
N TRP A 37 11.28 -10.66 1.26
CA TRP A 37 12.30 -10.03 2.10
C TRP A 37 13.37 -10.98 2.66
N GLN A 38 13.16 -12.32 2.61
CA GLN A 38 14.09 -13.31 3.14
C GLN A 38 15.37 -13.42 2.30
N GLU A 39 16.40 -14.06 2.85
CA GLU A 39 17.67 -14.34 2.18
C GLU A 39 17.49 -15.37 1.04
N TYR A 40 16.61 -16.36 1.26
CA TYR A 40 16.37 -17.42 0.29
C TYR A 40 15.90 -16.89 -1.07
N ASN A 41 16.61 -17.25 -2.13
CA ASN A 41 16.34 -16.85 -3.52
C ASN A 41 16.34 -15.33 -3.77
N HIS A 42 16.95 -14.54 -2.91
CA HIS A 42 16.92 -13.06 -3.02
C HIS A 42 17.40 -12.57 -4.39
N ALA A 43 18.43 -13.19 -4.98
CA ALA A 43 18.92 -12.80 -6.31
C ALA A 43 17.84 -12.89 -7.40
N GLU A 44 17.01 -13.93 -7.37
CA GLU A 44 15.89 -14.07 -8.31
C GLU A 44 14.74 -13.09 -8.00
N VAL A 45 14.53 -12.78 -6.71
CA VAL A 45 13.51 -11.82 -6.28
C VAL A 45 13.88 -10.41 -6.70
N ILE A 46 15.12 -9.98 -6.47
CA ILE A 46 15.56 -8.62 -6.84
C ILE A 46 15.62 -8.42 -8.36
N ASP A 47 15.96 -9.44 -9.13
CA ASP A 47 15.93 -9.39 -10.59
C ASP A 47 14.49 -9.24 -11.10
N GLN A 48 13.53 -9.93 -10.48
CA GLN A 48 12.10 -9.77 -10.78
C GLN A 48 11.62 -8.37 -10.39
N ILE A 49 11.98 -7.84 -9.22
CA ILE A 49 11.67 -6.48 -8.79
C ILE A 49 12.18 -5.45 -9.80
N LYS A 50 13.42 -5.57 -10.26
CA LYS A 50 13.99 -4.68 -11.28
C LYS A 50 13.21 -4.71 -12.59
N TYR A 51 12.82 -5.89 -13.05
CA TYR A 51 11.97 -6.05 -14.23
C TYR A 51 10.60 -5.38 -14.04
N GLU A 52 9.97 -5.57 -12.89
CA GLU A 52 8.66 -4.97 -12.58
C GLU A 52 8.74 -3.45 -12.45
N PHE A 53 9.82 -2.91 -11.89
CA PHE A 53 10.06 -1.47 -11.84
C PHE A 53 10.30 -0.87 -13.25
N ASP A 54 10.98 -1.59 -14.14
CA ASP A 54 11.11 -1.18 -15.53
C ASP A 54 9.75 -1.14 -16.24
N LEU A 55 8.87 -2.10 -15.95
CA LEU A 55 7.52 -2.15 -16.48
C LEU A 55 6.63 -1.05 -15.88
N ALA A 56 6.75 -0.79 -14.58
CA ALA A 56 6.07 0.30 -13.89
C ALA A 56 6.46 1.67 -14.47
N LYS A 57 7.75 1.91 -14.63
CA LYS A 57 8.26 3.13 -15.30
C LYS A 57 7.70 3.29 -16.71
N LYS A 58 7.64 2.21 -17.49
CA LYS A 58 7.08 2.20 -18.85
C LYS A 58 5.60 2.50 -18.87
N THR A 59 4.87 2.18 -17.79
CA THR A 59 3.46 2.50 -17.58
C THR A 59 3.24 3.97 -17.21
N GLY A 60 4.31 4.68 -16.81
CA GLY A 60 4.27 6.06 -16.35
C GLY A 60 4.15 6.19 -14.83
N LEU A 61 4.44 5.10 -14.08
CA LEU A 61 4.48 5.12 -12.62
C LEU A 61 5.82 5.67 -12.13
N ASN A 62 5.79 6.37 -10.99
CA ASN A 62 6.95 7.02 -10.38
C ASN A 62 7.09 6.77 -8.88
N ALA A 63 6.24 5.90 -8.32
CA ALA A 63 6.27 5.57 -6.92
C ALA A 63 5.90 4.10 -6.68
N VAL A 64 6.40 3.52 -5.58
CA VAL A 64 6.04 2.17 -5.12
C VAL A 64 5.80 2.19 -3.62
N ARG A 65 4.77 1.48 -3.16
CA ARG A 65 4.50 1.21 -1.75
C ARG A 65 4.96 -0.21 -1.42
N ALA A 66 5.80 -0.35 -0.40
CA ALA A 66 6.36 -1.62 0.04
C ALA A 66 6.04 -1.86 1.52
N ILE A 67 5.40 -2.99 1.81
CA ILE A 67 5.09 -3.41 3.18
C ILE A 67 6.23 -4.32 3.66
N ILE A 68 6.90 -3.92 4.73
CA ILE A 68 7.97 -4.71 5.32
C ILE A 68 7.41 -5.85 6.17
N GLN A 69 8.27 -6.80 6.55
CA GLN A 69 7.88 -7.97 7.35
C GLN A 69 8.78 -8.09 8.58
N PHE A 70 8.18 -7.87 9.76
CA PHE A 70 8.89 -7.88 11.04
C PHE A 70 9.65 -9.17 11.29
N GLU A 71 9.03 -10.33 11.03
CA GLU A 71 9.65 -11.62 11.30
C GLU A 71 10.91 -11.85 10.46
N VAL A 72 10.97 -11.29 9.24
CA VAL A 72 12.21 -11.42 8.43
C VAL A 72 13.31 -10.55 9.02
N TRP A 73 13.01 -9.30 9.41
CA TRP A 73 13.98 -8.48 10.14
C TRP A 73 14.47 -9.16 11.42
N TYR A 74 13.56 -9.79 12.17
CA TYR A 74 13.89 -10.40 13.46
C TYR A 74 14.78 -11.65 13.33
N TYR A 75 14.54 -12.49 12.33
CA TYR A 75 15.26 -13.77 12.17
C TYR A 75 16.41 -13.73 11.17
N GLU A 76 16.38 -12.84 10.17
CA GLU A 76 17.38 -12.71 9.10
C GLU A 76 17.82 -11.24 8.97
N HIS A 77 18.17 -10.61 10.10
CA HIS A 77 18.40 -9.18 10.22
C HIS A 77 19.29 -8.59 9.14
N ASP A 78 20.52 -9.09 9.00
CA ASP A 78 21.51 -8.53 8.09
C ASP A 78 21.09 -8.67 6.63
N SER A 79 20.53 -9.83 6.28
CA SER A 79 19.98 -10.06 4.94
C SER A 79 18.79 -9.15 4.66
N PHE A 80 17.86 -9.01 5.61
CA PHE A 80 16.72 -8.10 5.47
C PHE A 80 17.17 -6.66 5.21
N MET A 81 18.12 -6.14 5.99
CA MET A 81 18.60 -4.76 5.84
C MET A 81 19.33 -4.54 4.52
N ASN A 82 20.04 -5.54 4.01
CA ASN A 82 20.66 -5.52 2.69
C ASN A 82 19.59 -5.57 1.58
N ASN A 83 18.61 -6.45 1.70
CA ASN A 83 17.54 -6.62 0.71
C ASN A 83 16.67 -5.35 0.62
N LEU A 84 16.40 -4.69 1.75
CA LEU A 84 15.70 -3.41 1.78
C LEU A 84 16.51 -2.31 1.07
N GLU A 85 17.83 -2.24 1.29
CA GLU A 85 18.70 -1.28 0.60
C GLU A 85 18.75 -1.54 -0.91
N GLU A 86 18.83 -2.80 -1.33
CA GLU A 86 18.82 -3.16 -2.76
C GLU A 86 17.47 -2.82 -3.41
N TYR A 87 16.36 -3.05 -2.72
CA TYR A 87 15.03 -2.68 -3.18
C TYR A 87 14.91 -1.18 -3.42
N ILE A 88 15.31 -0.37 -2.42
CA ILE A 88 15.28 1.09 -2.50
C ILE A 88 16.19 1.61 -3.62
N THR A 89 17.38 1.01 -3.76
CA THR A 89 18.32 1.37 -4.82
C THR A 89 17.76 1.02 -6.21
N ALA A 90 17.19 -0.17 -6.37
CA ALA A 90 16.57 -0.59 -7.63
C ALA A 90 15.40 0.32 -8.05
N ALA A 91 14.63 0.83 -7.09
CA ALA A 91 13.58 1.82 -7.33
C ALA A 91 14.16 3.17 -7.78
N ASP A 92 15.15 3.70 -7.04
CA ASP A 92 15.75 5.01 -7.31
C ASP A 92 16.48 5.07 -8.66
N GLU A 93 17.20 4.01 -9.05
CA GLU A 93 17.83 3.87 -10.38
C GLU A 93 16.82 4.02 -11.53
N ARG A 94 15.54 3.80 -11.27
CA ARG A 94 14.44 3.92 -12.24
C ARG A 94 13.62 5.18 -12.07
N GLY A 95 14.00 6.04 -11.12
CA GLY A 95 13.26 7.26 -10.77
C GLY A 95 11.94 6.97 -10.07
N ILE A 96 11.84 5.84 -9.37
CA ILE A 96 10.69 5.43 -8.56
C ILE A 96 11.00 5.74 -7.09
N LYS A 97 10.13 6.48 -6.42
CA LYS A 97 10.23 6.77 -4.98
C LYS A 97 9.50 5.73 -4.16
N VAL A 98 9.96 5.50 -2.94
CA VAL A 98 9.44 4.42 -2.09
C VAL A 98 8.59 4.99 -0.95
N MET A 99 7.38 4.46 -0.77
CA MET A 99 6.58 4.56 0.44
C MET A 99 6.81 3.28 1.25
N LEU A 100 7.33 3.40 2.48
CA LEU A 100 7.56 2.25 3.36
C LEU A 100 6.40 2.08 4.34
N THR A 101 5.76 0.91 4.33
CA THR A 101 4.70 0.54 5.27
C THR A 101 5.26 -0.36 6.37
N LEU A 102 5.06 0.03 7.63
CA LEU A 102 5.71 -0.57 8.79
C LEU A 102 4.81 -1.53 9.57
N GLY A 103 3.64 -1.07 10.02
CA GLY A 103 2.65 -1.88 10.71
C GLY A 103 1.52 -2.33 9.78
N ASN A 104 0.76 -3.37 10.19
CA ASN A 104 -0.30 -3.89 9.33
C ASN A 104 -1.33 -4.69 10.14
N ASP A 105 -2.60 -4.28 10.08
CA ASP A 105 -3.72 -4.97 10.73
C ASP A 105 -4.47 -5.96 9.82
N CYS A 106 -4.08 -6.08 8.55
CA CYS A 106 -4.66 -7.09 7.66
C CYS A 106 -4.14 -8.48 8.03
N THR A 107 -4.75 -9.10 9.07
CA THR A 107 -4.28 -10.30 9.77
C THR A 107 -5.40 -11.32 9.98
N VAL A 108 -5.02 -12.53 10.33
CA VAL A 108 -5.95 -13.62 10.69
C VAL A 108 -5.95 -13.87 12.20
N PRO A 109 -6.99 -14.51 12.75
CA PRO A 109 -6.99 -14.94 14.14
C PRO A 109 -5.79 -15.83 14.51
N LYS A 110 -5.35 -15.79 15.77
CA LYS A 110 -4.17 -16.51 16.26
C LYS A 110 -4.21 -18.02 15.96
N GLU A 111 -5.39 -18.63 15.99
CA GLU A 111 -5.59 -20.05 15.70
C GLU A 111 -5.33 -20.41 14.22
N LEU A 112 -5.35 -19.40 13.35
CA LEU A 112 -5.10 -19.55 11.91
C LEU A 112 -3.76 -18.96 11.49
N PHE A 113 -3.08 -18.30 12.42
CA PHE A 113 -1.77 -17.70 12.15
C PHE A 113 -0.76 -18.81 11.85
N ILE A 114 -0.07 -18.64 10.72
CA ILE A 114 1.01 -19.54 10.32
C ILE A 114 2.31 -18.82 10.68
N PRO A 115 3.09 -19.36 11.64
CA PRO A 115 4.40 -18.80 11.98
C PRO A 115 5.29 -18.67 10.74
N ALA A 116 6.12 -17.64 10.71
CA ALA A 116 7.06 -17.41 9.63
C ALA A 116 7.91 -18.66 9.39
N LYS A 117 7.91 -19.13 8.17
CA LYS A 117 8.74 -20.26 7.71
C LYS A 117 9.60 -19.75 6.56
N PHE A 118 10.90 -19.78 6.75
CA PHE A 118 11.87 -19.35 5.74
C PHE A 118 12.13 -20.45 4.71
N GLY A 119 12.64 -20.07 3.55
CA GLY A 119 12.84 -20.95 2.42
C GLY A 119 11.69 -20.86 1.41
N GLU A 120 11.48 -21.95 0.66
CA GLU A 120 10.42 -22.00 -0.35
C GLU A 120 9.03 -21.83 0.24
N GLN A 121 8.27 -20.89 -0.32
CA GLN A 121 6.89 -20.60 0.10
C GLN A 121 5.91 -21.35 -0.80
N LYS A 122 4.90 -21.98 -0.17
CA LYS A 122 3.86 -22.70 -0.89
C LYS A 122 2.81 -21.74 -1.43
N VAL A 123 2.41 -21.91 -2.69
CA VAL A 123 1.28 -21.21 -3.32
C VAL A 123 0.03 -22.07 -3.22
N ASP A 124 -1.06 -21.49 -2.69
CA ASP A 124 -2.39 -22.08 -2.80
C ASP A 124 -3.10 -21.43 -4.00
N TRP A 125 -3.14 -22.14 -5.13
CA TRP A 125 -3.68 -21.62 -6.38
C TRP A 125 -5.20 -21.41 -6.33
N GLY A 126 -5.66 -20.31 -6.94
CA GLY A 126 -7.08 -19.94 -6.97
C GLY A 126 -7.55 -19.15 -5.74
N TYR A 127 -6.62 -18.68 -4.89
CA TYR A 127 -6.93 -17.86 -3.73
C TYR A 127 -6.19 -16.53 -3.78
N HIS A 128 -6.92 -15.45 -3.62
CA HIS A 128 -6.34 -14.14 -3.45
C HIS A 128 -5.29 -14.13 -2.32
N SER A 129 -4.17 -13.47 -2.50
CA SER A 129 -2.98 -13.51 -1.64
C SER A 129 -2.18 -14.82 -1.68
N GLY A 130 -2.51 -15.76 -2.57
CA GLY A 130 -1.80 -17.04 -2.70
C GLY A 130 -1.94 -17.98 -1.50
N ILE A 131 -2.90 -17.71 -0.60
CA ILE A 131 -3.10 -18.43 0.66
C ILE A 131 -4.60 -18.64 0.90
N CYS A 132 -5.04 -19.91 1.00
CA CYS A 132 -6.45 -20.26 1.16
C CYS A 132 -7.07 -19.83 2.51
N ARG A 133 -6.26 -19.63 3.55
CA ARG A 133 -6.68 -19.16 4.88
C ARG A 133 -6.12 -17.79 5.24
N GLY A 134 -5.85 -16.96 4.24
CA GLY A 134 -5.37 -15.59 4.43
C GLY A 134 -6.46 -14.62 4.89
N PRO A 135 -6.11 -13.36 5.18
CA PRO A 135 -7.05 -12.33 5.64
C PRO A 135 -8.23 -12.14 4.69
N HIS A 136 -8.02 -12.28 3.39
CA HIS A 136 -9.03 -12.10 2.35
C HIS A 136 -10.00 -13.27 2.17
N ALA A 137 -9.77 -14.40 2.85
CA ALA A 137 -10.73 -15.51 2.86
C ALA A 137 -12.05 -15.16 3.56
N GLY A 138 -12.01 -14.20 4.50
CA GLY A 138 -13.19 -13.68 5.21
C GLY A 138 -13.85 -14.72 6.17
N GLY A 139 -14.90 -14.24 6.86
CA GLY A 139 -15.72 -15.11 7.75
C GLY A 139 -15.12 -15.36 9.13
N TYR A 140 -14.04 -14.67 9.50
CA TYR A 140 -13.44 -14.78 10.84
C TYR A 140 -14.25 -13.99 11.87
N THR A 141 -14.38 -14.56 13.07
CA THR A 141 -15.11 -13.94 14.20
C THR A 141 -14.19 -13.47 15.32
N ALA A 142 -13.00 -14.08 15.46
CA ALA A 142 -11.98 -13.65 16.42
C ALA A 142 -11.12 -12.50 15.88
N HIS A 143 -10.42 -11.81 16.80
CA HIS A 143 -9.49 -10.75 16.45
C HIS A 143 -8.26 -11.30 15.72
N GLY A 144 -7.76 -10.53 14.75
CA GLY A 144 -6.50 -10.79 14.08
C GLY A 144 -5.32 -10.72 15.04
N TYR A 145 -4.29 -11.48 14.75
CA TYR A 145 -3.08 -11.61 15.56
C TYR A 145 -1.85 -11.17 14.78
N MET A 146 -0.95 -10.50 15.45
CA MET A 146 0.40 -10.17 14.98
C MET A 146 1.44 -10.66 15.98
N VAL A 147 2.63 -11.02 15.49
CA VAL A 147 3.76 -11.38 16.38
C VAL A 147 4.09 -10.26 17.39
N PRO A 148 4.05 -8.97 17.05
CA PRO A 148 4.21 -7.88 18.02
C PRO A 148 3.13 -7.76 19.11
N ASP A 149 2.04 -8.54 19.06
CA ASP A 149 1.09 -8.62 20.17
C ASP A 149 1.68 -9.35 21.39
N GLU A 150 2.72 -10.16 21.17
CA GLU A 150 3.43 -10.80 22.27
C GLU A 150 4.30 -9.79 23.01
N PRO A 151 4.24 -9.76 24.37
CA PRO A 151 4.97 -8.77 25.17
C PRO A 151 6.47 -8.73 24.91
N ASP A 152 7.08 -9.87 24.61
CA ASP A 152 8.51 -9.97 24.33
C ASP A 152 8.89 -9.50 22.91
N MET A 153 7.95 -9.52 21.98
CA MET A 153 8.15 -9.16 20.59
C MET A 153 7.84 -7.68 20.29
N GLN A 154 6.96 -7.08 21.05
CA GLN A 154 6.60 -5.68 20.87
C GLN A 154 7.82 -4.73 20.95
N PRO A 155 8.73 -4.84 21.97
CA PRO A 155 9.95 -4.03 21.99
C PRO A 155 10.85 -4.25 20.77
N LYS A 156 10.91 -5.49 20.25
CA LYS A 156 11.70 -5.82 19.07
C LYS A 156 11.11 -5.20 17.79
N PHE A 157 9.80 -5.12 17.72
CA PHE A 157 9.14 -4.41 16.62
C PHE A 157 9.48 -2.91 16.66
N TYR A 158 9.54 -2.29 17.83
CA TYR A 158 9.97 -0.91 17.99
C TYR A 158 11.45 -0.71 17.64
N GLU A 159 12.33 -1.66 18.00
CA GLU A 159 13.75 -1.66 17.61
C GLU A 159 13.89 -1.69 16.07
N MET A 160 13.12 -2.53 15.37
CA MET A 160 13.12 -2.56 13.91
C MET A 160 12.76 -1.19 13.31
N VAL A 161 11.70 -0.57 13.81
CA VAL A 161 11.25 0.73 13.28
C VAL A 161 12.24 1.83 13.59
N ASP A 162 12.85 1.82 14.77
CA ASP A 162 13.89 2.77 15.17
C ASP A 162 15.14 2.67 14.27
N GLU A 163 15.59 1.45 13.99
CA GLU A 163 16.74 1.19 13.11
C GLU A 163 16.48 1.65 11.68
N ILE A 164 15.30 1.30 11.12
CA ILE A 164 14.92 1.67 9.75
C ILE A 164 14.78 3.20 9.66
N ALA A 165 14.16 3.84 10.66
CA ALA A 165 14.03 5.29 10.71
C ALA A 165 15.38 5.98 10.86
N ALA A 166 16.27 5.48 11.72
CA ALA A 166 17.62 6.01 11.87
C ALA A 166 18.40 5.99 10.55
N LYS A 167 18.22 4.95 9.75
CA LYS A 167 18.91 4.81 8.47
C LYS A 167 18.31 5.68 7.37
N TYR A 168 16.96 5.80 7.30
CA TYR A 168 16.29 6.33 6.12
C TYR A 168 15.51 7.64 6.35
N ALA A 169 15.43 8.19 7.57
CA ALA A 169 14.67 9.42 7.83
C ALA A 169 15.18 10.64 7.04
N LYS A 170 16.43 10.63 6.61
CA LYS A 170 17.04 11.70 5.80
C LYS A 170 17.29 11.27 4.34
N ASP A 171 16.84 10.09 3.95
CA ASP A 171 17.07 9.55 2.62
C ASP A 171 15.97 10.00 1.66
N PRO A 172 16.30 10.78 0.60
CA PRO A 172 15.30 11.30 -0.34
C PRO A 172 14.73 10.22 -1.29
N ARG A 173 15.24 8.99 -1.24
CA ARG A 173 14.69 7.84 -1.98
C ARG A 173 13.38 7.37 -1.36
N ILE A 174 13.24 7.54 0.00
CA ILE A 174 11.98 7.35 0.69
C ILE A 174 11.14 8.59 0.52
N GLN A 175 9.91 8.43 0.05
CA GLN A 175 8.98 9.53 -0.20
C GLN A 175 8.01 9.75 0.95
N ILE A 176 7.51 8.67 1.56
CA ILE A 176 6.46 8.70 2.58
C ILE A 176 6.70 7.55 3.57
N TRP A 177 6.49 7.83 4.85
CA TRP A 177 6.39 6.82 5.89
C TRP A 177 4.92 6.46 6.08
N ASP A 178 4.53 5.27 5.65
CA ASP A 178 3.22 4.69 5.93
C ASP A 178 3.34 3.86 7.22
N VAL A 179 2.96 4.49 8.33
CA VAL A 179 3.21 3.96 9.66
C VAL A 179 2.38 2.70 9.94
N TRP A 180 1.15 2.67 9.40
CA TRP A 180 0.26 1.54 9.65
C TRP A 180 -0.73 1.31 8.50
N ASN A 181 -0.69 0.11 7.92
CA ASN A 181 -1.65 -0.35 6.95
C ASN A 181 -2.96 -0.77 7.63
N GLU A 182 -4.07 -0.19 7.20
CA GLU A 182 -5.43 -0.60 7.56
C GLU A 182 -5.66 -0.82 9.06
N ILE A 183 -5.34 0.20 9.88
CA ILE A 183 -5.58 0.15 11.33
C ILE A 183 -7.02 -0.32 11.61
N SER A 184 -7.20 -1.18 12.60
CA SER A 184 -8.47 -1.83 12.97
C SER A 184 -8.95 -2.98 12.05
N ASN A 185 -8.28 -3.28 10.94
CA ASN A 185 -8.60 -4.46 10.14
C ASN A 185 -8.44 -5.74 10.97
N GLY A 186 -8.84 -6.89 10.41
CA GLY A 186 -8.80 -8.15 11.15
C GLY A 186 -9.64 -8.13 12.43
N ARG A 187 -10.66 -7.25 12.55
CA ARG A 187 -11.48 -7.05 13.76
C ARG A 187 -10.67 -6.60 14.99
N ARG A 188 -9.51 -5.97 14.79
CA ARG A 188 -8.63 -5.55 15.88
C ARG A 188 -9.15 -4.30 16.63
N GLY A 189 -10.05 -3.52 16.03
CA GLY A 189 -10.57 -2.31 16.68
C GLY A 189 -9.44 -1.36 17.08
N ASP A 190 -9.41 -0.94 18.34
CA ASP A 190 -8.38 -0.03 18.87
C ASP A 190 -7.12 -0.74 19.39
N MET A 191 -6.99 -2.07 19.26
CA MET A 191 -5.88 -2.85 19.83
C MET A 191 -4.50 -2.37 19.35
N SER A 192 -4.39 -1.99 18.08
CA SER A 192 -3.12 -1.57 17.47
C SER A 192 -2.82 -0.07 17.66
N VAL A 193 -3.78 0.73 18.15
CA VAL A 193 -3.60 2.19 18.30
C VAL A 193 -2.39 2.55 19.16
N PRO A 194 -2.14 1.95 20.34
CA PRO A 194 -0.96 2.29 21.13
C PRO A 194 0.37 1.98 20.43
N MET A 195 0.41 0.88 19.65
CA MET A 195 1.61 0.55 18.84
C MET A 195 1.80 1.56 17.70
N MET A 196 0.75 1.86 16.95
CA MET A 196 0.79 2.86 15.88
C MET A 196 1.27 4.22 16.41
N GLU A 197 0.71 4.71 17.51
CA GLU A 197 1.15 5.96 18.15
C GLU A 197 2.65 5.93 18.49
N LYS A 198 3.12 4.79 19.02
CA LYS A 198 4.53 4.60 19.34
C LYS A 198 5.43 4.63 18.10
N LEU A 199 4.99 4.06 16.99
CA LEU A 199 5.74 4.14 15.73
C LEU A 199 5.84 5.58 15.20
N PHE A 200 4.75 6.37 15.27
CA PHE A 200 4.81 7.80 14.94
C PHE A 200 5.83 8.55 15.81
N GLU A 201 5.89 8.27 17.12
CA GLU A 201 6.87 8.86 18.02
C GLU A 201 8.30 8.50 17.63
N ILE A 202 8.56 7.21 17.38
CA ILE A 202 9.89 6.70 17.01
C ILE A 202 10.36 7.37 15.72
N ILE A 203 9.58 7.32 14.65
CA ILE A 203 9.99 7.87 13.36
C ILE A 203 10.22 9.38 13.47
N ARG A 204 9.33 10.10 14.14
CA ARG A 204 9.50 11.56 14.37
C ARG A 204 10.74 11.91 15.18
N SER A 205 11.19 11.04 16.08
CA SER A 205 12.41 11.29 16.85
C SER A 205 13.67 11.39 15.99
N HIS A 206 13.64 10.82 14.78
CA HIS A 206 14.71 10.92 13.78
C HIS A 206 14.59 12.15 12.85
N ASP A 207 13.61 13.04 13.11
CA ASP A 207 13.38 14.26 12.34
C ASP A 207 13.33 14.00 10.82
N PRO A 208 12.38 13.17 10.34
CA PRO A 208 12.30 12.77 8.95
C PRO A 208 12.02 13.96 8.01
N ILE A 209 12.60 13.92 6.80
CA ILE A 209 12.30 14.88 5.74
C ILE A 209 11.02 14.54 4.97
N GLN A 210 10.47 13.37 5.21
CA GLN A 210 9.28 12.83 4.56
C GLN A 210 8.07 12.98 5.49
N PRO A 211 6.85 13.11 4.94
CA PRO A 211 5.63 13.05 5.76
C PRO A 211 5.36 11.64 6.28
N LEU A 212 4.71 11.59 7.43
CA LEU A 212 4.18 10.36 8.03
C LEU A 212 2.66 10.28 7.78
N THR A 213 2.18 9.06 7.58
CA THR A 213 0.76 8.78 7.42
C THR A 213 0.40 7.41 7.98
N ALA A 214 -0.89 7.18 8.24
CA ALA A 214 -1.48 5.87 8.46
C ALA A 214 -2.88 5.86 7.85
N ASP A 215 -3.28 4.70 7.29
CA ASP A 215 -4.40 4.64 6.36
C ASP A 215 -5.78 4.64 7.05
N CYS A 216 -6.72 5.38 6.49
CA CYS A 216 -8.15 5.10 6.68
C CYS A 216 -8.68 4.30 5.48
N TRP A 217 -9.50 3.28 5.75
CA TRP A 217 -9.87 2.29 4.73
C TRP A 217 -11.31 1.79 4.82
N ALA A 218 -11.96 1.88 5.98
CA ALA A 218 -13.32 1.42 6.17
C ALA A 218 -14.26 2.60 6.45
N TYR A 219 -15.38 2.60 5.75
CA TYR A 219 -16.35 3.70 5.75
C TYR A 219 -17.75 3.19 6.06
N THR A 220 -18.57 4.07 6.63
CA THR A 220 -20.01 3.84 6.82
C THR A 220 -20.75 3.86 5.48
N GLY A 221 -22.03 3.53 5.47
CA GLY A 221 -22.86 3.67 4.28
C GLY A 221 -22.94 5.10 3.72
N ASN A 222 -22.63 6.10 4.54
CA ASN A 222 -22.54 7.50 4.15
C ASN A 222 -21.12 7.95 3.78
N LEU A 223 -20.18 7.03 3.71
CA LEU A 223 -18.75 7.30 3.43
C LEU A 223 -18.04 8.13 4.51
N ASP A 224 -18.50 8.10 5.75
CA ASP A 224 -17.76 8.63 6.89
C ASP A 224 -16.78 7.56 7.42
N ILE A 225 -15.63 7.98 7.97
CA ILE A 225 -14.67 7.07 8.58
C ILE A 225 -15.37 6.27 9.70
N SER A 226 -15.25 4.94 9.67
CA SER A 226 -16.13 4.03 10.40
C SER A 226 -15.82 3.89 11.91
N ASN A 227 -14.59 4.22 12.35
CA ASN A 227 -14.17 3.97 13.73
C ASN A 227 -13.07 4.93 14.23
N SER A 228 -12.89 4.93 15.57
CA SER A 228 -11.96 5.76 16.33
C SER A 228 -10.49 5.53 15.96
N ALA A 229 -10.08 4.28 15.71
CA ALA A 229 -8.71 3.97 15.37
C ALA A 229 -8.27 4.63 14.05
N GLN A 230 -9.13 4.60 13.03
CA GLN A 230 -8.87 5.25 11.75
C GLN A 230 -8.90 6.77 11.85
N LEU A 231 -9.80 7.34 12.65
CA LEU A 231 -9.78 8.78 12.95
C LEU A 231 -8.47 9.16 13.61
N ARG A 232 -8.01 8.37 14.57
CA ARG A 232 -6.74 8.61 15.26
C ARG A 232 -5.55 8.51 14.31
N ALA A 233 -5.55 7.56 13.37
CA ALA A 233 -4.54 7.48 12.32
C ALA A 233 -4.47 8.77 11.49
N CYS A 234 -5.61 9.27 11.02
CA CYS A 234 -5.67 10.54 10.28
C CYS A 234 -5.22 11.75 11.12
N GLU A 235 -5.57 11.80 12.42
CA GLU A 235 -5.15 12.88 13.33
C GLU A 235 -3.63 12.93 13.55
N LEU A 236 -2.94 11.80 13.47
CA LEU A 236 -1.49 11.73 13.61
C LEU A 236 -0.75 11.99 12.29
N SER A 237 -1.43 11.88 11.18
CA SER A 237 -0.85 11.90 9.84
C SER A 237 -0.56 13.32 9.34
N ASP A 238 0.59 13.51 8.69
CA ASP A 238 0.97 14.77 8.05
C ASP A 238 0.20 15.00 6.74
N ILE A 239 -0.03 13.94 6.00
CA ILE A 239 -0.87 13.83 4.80
C ILE A 239 -1.90 12.73 5.03
N ILE A 240 -3.02 12.74 4.35
CA ILE A 240 -4.06 11.72 4.53
C ILE A 240 -3.94 10.67 3.44
N THR A 241 -3.66 9.44 3.85
CA THR A 241 -3.76 8.27 2.98
C THR A 241 -5.07 7.53 3.21
N PHE A 242 -5.64 6.99 2.13
CA PHE A 242 -6.88 6.27 2.23
C PHE A 242 -6.97 5.14 1.21
N HIS A 243 -7.67 4.05 1.56
CA HIS A 243 -8.02 2.98 0.65
C HIS A 243 -9.47 3.10 0.23
N TYR A 244 -9.76 2.88 -1.04
CA TYR A 244 -11.14 2.76 -1.48
C TYR A 244 -11.23 1.99 -2.80
N TYR A 245 -11.96 0.90 -2.77
CA TYR A 245 -12.16 -0.01 -3.89
C TYR A 245 -13.59 0.04 -4.49
N GLY A 246 -14.35 1.07 -4.15
CA GLY A 246 -15.74 1.22 -4.59
C GLY A 246 -15.90 2.02 -5.88
N SER A 247 -17.13 2.31 -6.24
CA SER A 247 -17.50 2.95 -7.51
C SER A 247 -16.93 4.37 -7.66
N PHE A 248 -16.88 4.82 -8.92
CA PHE A 248 -16.46 6.19 -9.29
C PHE A 248 -17.27 7.27 -8.56
N GLN A 249 -18.60 7.12 -8.49
CA GLN A 249 -19.48 8.10 -7.82
C GLN A 249 -19.17 8.22 -6.34
N ASN A 250 -18.99 7.09 -5.66
CA ASN A 250 -18.65 7.08 -4.25
C ASN A 250 -17.22 7.58 -4.00
N MET A 251 -16.28 7.34 -4.93
CA MET A 251 -14.92 7.89 -4.84
C MET A 251 -14.94 9.42 -4.82
N ILE A 252 -15.73 10.06 -5.68
CA ILE A 252 -15.89 11.52 -5.70
C ILE A 252 -16.38 12.02 -4.34
N VAL A 253 -17.48 11.44 -3.83
CA VAL A 253 -18.05 11.86 -2.54
C VAL A 253 -17.07 11.66 -1.40
N LEU A 254 -16.32 10.55 -1.39
CA LEU A 254 -15.32 10.29 -0.36
C LEU A 254 -14.18 11.32 -0.42
N ILE A 255 -13.68 11.64 -1.61
CA ILE A 255 -12.63 12.66 -1.80
C ILE A 255 -13.09 14.01 -1.25
N GLU A 256 -14.32 14.44 -1.57
CA GLU A 256 -14.87 15.70 -1.07
C GLU A 256 -14.93 15.71 0.45
N LYS A 257 -15.46 14.66 1.07
CA LYS A 257 -15.53 14.53 2.53
C LYS A 257 -14.17 14.58 3.21
N LEU A 258 -13.18 13.83 2.69
CA LEU A 258 -11.84 13.83 3.26
C LEU A 258 -11.15 15.20 3.11
N LYS A 259 -11.32 15.87 1.97
CA LYS A 259 -10.82 17.26 1.77
C LYS A 259 -11.44 18.22 2.77
N GLU A 260 -12.76 18.17 2.95
CA GLU A 260 -13.49 19.03 3.91
C GLU A 260 -13.06 18.75 5.35
N GLN A 261 -12.98 17.49 5.74
CA GLN A 261 -12.68 17.10 7.12
C GLN A 261 -11.24 17.43 7.52
N PHE A 262 -10.25 17.18 6.68
CA PHE A 262 -8.84 17.29 7.08
C PHE A 262 -8.13 18.51 6.50
N GLY A 263 -8.46 18.96 5.31
CA GLY A 263 -7.81 20.09 4.63
C GLY A 263 -6.33 19.84 4.35
N ARG A 264 -5.91 18.59 4.24
CA ARG A 264 -4.53 18.14 3.97
C ARG A 264 -4.43 17.48 2.59
N PRO A 265 -3.22 17.33 2.01
CA PRO A 265 -3.04 16.53 0.81
C PRO A 265 -3.60 15.12 0.98
N LEU A 266 -4.28 14.63 -0.06
CA LEU A 266 -4.83 13.27 -0.09
C LEU A 266 -4.02 12.38 -1.02
N ILE A 267 -3.82 11.13 -0.61
CA ILE A 267 -3.26 10.06 -1.44
C ILE A 267 -4.12 8.81 -1.27
N ASN A 268 -4.66 8.29 -2.36
CA ASN A 268 -5.28 6.97 -2.32
C ASN A 268 -4.19 5.90 -2.52
N ASN A 269 -3.77 5.24 -1.44
CA ASN A 269 -2.67 4.29 -1.51
C ASN A 269 -3.09 2.83 -1.71
N GLU A 270 -4.41 2.57 -1.86
CA GLU A 270 -4.93 1.31 -2.39
C GLU A 270 -6.24 1.50 -3.16
N TRP A 271 -6.24 1.17 -4.43
CA TRP A 271 -7.39 1.17 -5.33
C TRP A 271 -7.19 0.16 -6.46
N LEU A 272 -8.07 0.12 -7.41
CA LEU A 272 -8.20 -0.80 -8.52
C LEU A 272 -8.85 -2.13 -8.11
N ASN A 273 -10.15 -2.22 -8.31
CA ASN A 273 -10.91 -3.44 -8.13
C ASN A 273 -12.00 -3.53 -9.21
N ARG A 274 -11.68 -4.18 -10.30
CA ARG A 274 -12.58 -4.25 -11.48
C ARG A 274 -13.87 -4.99 -11.20
N ILE A 275 -13.85 -5.91 -10.22
CA ILE A 275 -15.05 -6.67 -9.80
C ILE A 275 -16.05 -5.74 -9.07
N SER A 276 -15.57 -4.71 -8.40
CA SER A 276 -16.37 -3.67 -7.73
C SER A 276 -16.50 -2.38 -8.54
N HIS A 277 -16.26 -2.42 -9.84
CA HIS A 277 -16.35 -1.26 -10.75
C HIS A 277 -15.40 -0.10 -10.39
N ASN A 278 -14.28 -0.41 -9.75
CA ASN A 278 -13.20 0.54 -9.50
C ASN A 278 -12.14 0.33 -10.59
N ASN A 279 -12.29 1.04 -11.71
CA ASN A 279 -11.58 0.81 -12.95
C ASN A 279 -10.56 1.91 -13.26
N VAL A 280 -9.49 1.56 -13.98
CA VAL A 280 -8.45 2.51 -14.39
C VAL A 280 -8.98 3.65 -15.23
N ASP A 281 -9.90 3.39 -16.16
CA ASP A 281 -10.40 4.38 -17.13
C ASP A 281 -11.29 5.47 -16.50
N GLU A 282 -11.78 5.26 -15.29
CA GLU A 282 -12.55 6.24 -14.53
C GLU A 282 -11.73 6.86 -13.38
N ILE A 283 -11.09 6.02 -12.57
CA ILE A 283 -10.47 6.43 -11.31
C ILE A 283 -9.13 7.13 -11.52
N PHE A 284 -8.27 6.63 -12.42
CA PHE A 284 -6.96 7.25 -12.64
C PHE A 284 -7.05 8.67 -13.22
N PRO A 285 -7.93 8.95 -14.23
CA PRO A 285 -8.23 10.31 -14.65
C PRO A 285 -8.80 11.21 -13.55
N LEU A 286 -9.68 10.68 -12.69
CA LEU A 286 -10.22 11.42 -11.55
C LEU A 286 -9.10 11.89 -10.62
N PHE A 287 -8.18 11.01 -10.22
CA PHE A 287 -7.06 11.38 -9.38
C PHE A 287 -6.15 12.45 -10.00
N TYR A 288 -5.95 12.40 -11.32
CA TYR A 288 -5.23 13.45 -12.02
C TYR A 288 -5.95 14.81 -11.96
N LEU A 289 -7.28 14.83 -12.14
CA LEU A 289 -8.09 16.05 -12.11
C LEU A 289 -8.19 16.64 -10.70
N GLU A 290 -8.31 15.79 -9.70
CA GLU A 290 -8.40 16.16 -8.28
C GLU A 290 -7.04 16.42 -7.62
N GLU A 291 -5.93 16.25 -8.37
CA GLU A 291 -4.55 16.37 -7.91
C GLU A 291 -4.22 15.45 -6.73
N ILE A 292 -4.77 14.23 -6.73
CA ILE A 292 -4.59 13.21 -5.69
C ILE A 292 -3.52 12.22 -6.12
N GLY A 293 -2.52 11.99 -5.27
CA GLY A 293 -1.56 10.89 -5.45
C GLY A 293 -2.25 9.53 -5.33
N SER A 294 -1.73 8.51 -6.01
CA SER A 294 -2.37 7.20 -5.92
C SER A 294 -1.40 6.03 -6.10
N TYR A 295 -1.73 4.90 -5.43
CA TYR A 295 -1.04 3.62 -5.58
C TYR A 295 -2.10 2.53 -5.80
N HIS A 296 -2.12 1.94 -6.98
CA HIS A 296 -3.05 0.83 -7.22
C HIS A 296 -2.53 -0.48 -6.62
N TRP A 297 -3.43 -1.38 -6.29
CA TRP A 297 -3.07 -2.72 -5.82
C TRP A 297 -2.77 -3.63 -7.01
N GLY A 298 -1.68 -4.43 -6.89
CA GLY A 298 -1.26 -5.36 -7.93
C GLY A 298 -0.63 -4.69 -9.17
N LEU A 299 0.42 -5.29 -9.70
CA LEU A 299 1.04 -4.85 -10.95
C LEU A 299 1.06 -5.97 -11.98
N ILE A 300 1.62 -7.12 -11.63
CA ILE A 300 1.76 -8.29 -12.51
C ILE A 300 1.13 -9.51 -11.85
N GLN A 301 0.32 -10.23 -12.59
CA GLN A 301 -0.19 -11.56 -12.22
C GLN A 301 0.97 -12.45 -11.74
N GLY A 302 0.87 -12.96 -10.51
CA GLY A 302 1.93 -13.74 -9.90
C GLY A 302 1.45 -14.69 -8.82
N PHE A 303 2.37 -15.12 -7.97
CA PHE A 303 2.13 -16.12 -6.93
C PHE A 303 1.27 -15.61 -5.78
N SER A 304 1.28 -14.29 -5.53
CA SER A 304 0.35 -13.65 -4.58
C SER A 304 -1.09 -13.62 -5.08
N GLN A 305 -1.32 -13.90 -6.37
CA GLN A 305 -2.65 -14.02 -6.99
C GLN A 305 -3.60 -12.86 -6.66
N THR A 306 -3.08 -11.63 -6.67
CA THR A 306 -3.90 -10.43 -6.45
C THR A 306 -4.93 -10.19 -7.55
N TYR A 307 -4.81 -10.89 -8.67
CA TYR A 307 -5.81 -10.93 -9.75
C TYR A 307 -7.04 -11.78 -9.42
N GLU A 308 -6.94 -12.72 -8.46
CA GLU A 308 -8.07 -13.55 -8.05
C GLU A 308 -9.06 -12.75 -7.18
N PRO A 309 -10.35 -13.09 -7.20
CA PRO A 309 -11.35 -12.47 -6.37
C PRO A 309 -11.08 -12.67 -4.87
N TRP A 310 -11.43 -11.68 -4.05
CA TRP A 310 -11.49 -11.89 -2.61
C TRP A 310 -12.47 -13.00 -2.24
N GLY A 311 -12.13 -13.80 -1.25
CA GLY A 311 -12.98 -14.91 -0.77
C GLY A 311 -14.36 -14.46 -0.29
N THR A 312 -14.51 -13.22 0.16
CA THR A 312 -15.81 -12.62 0.48
C THR A 312 -16.73 -12.52 -0.74
N TYR A 313 -16.18 -12.21 -1.92
CA TYR A 313 -16.98 -12.16 -3.16
C TYR A 313 -17.44 -13.54 -3.61
N MET A 314 -16.63 -14.57 -3.39
CA MET A 314 -17.04 -15.96 -3.65
C MET A 314 -18.23 -16.36 -2.78
N LYS A 315 -18.19 -15.99 -1.48
CA LYS A 315 -19.30 -16.25 -0.55
C LYS A 315 -20.59 -15.52 -0.93
N ASP A 316 -20.48 -14.27 -1.39
CA ASP A 316 -21.65 -13.51 -1.81
C ASP A 316 -22.34 -14.18 -3.02
N ILE A 317 -21.56 -14.76 -3.95
CA ILE A 317 -22.12 -15.45 -5.13
C ILE A 317 -22.71 -16.83 -4.78
N GLU A 318 -22.21 -17.48 -3.74
CA GLU A 318 -22.80 -18.70 -3.22
C GLU A 318 -24.15 -18.46 -2.52
N ASP A 319 -24.45 -17.20 -2.14
CA ASP A 319 -25.75 -16.81 -1.60
C ASP A 319 -26.81 -16.80 -2.72
N PRO A 320 -27.86 -17.65 -2.66
CA PRO A 320 -28.90 -17.70 -3.68
C PRO A 320 -29.75 -16.41 -3.78
N GLU A 321 -29.67 -15.53 -2.79
CA GLU A 321 -30.34 -14.23 -2.77
C GLU A 321 -29.45 -13.11 -3.34
N TYR A 322 -28.19 -13.40 -3.72
CA TYR A 322 -27.30 -12.41 -4.30
C TYR A 322 -27.62 -12.15 -5.78
N TYR A 323 -28.02 -10.95 -6.09
CA TYR A 323 -28.28 -10.47 -7.47
C TYR A 323 -27.32 -9.38 -7.94
N GLY A 324 -26.17 -9.24 -7.30
CA GLY A 324 -25.20 -8.20 -7.62
C GLY A 324 -24.48 -8.43 -8.97
N PRO A 325 -24.01 -7.37 -9.63
CA PRO A 325 -23.42 -7.41 -10.97
C PRO A 325 -21.93 -7.83 -10.97
N ARG A 326 -21.47 -8.66 -10.04
CA ARG A 326 -20.06 -9.05 -9.95
C ARG A 326 -19.66 -10.02 -11.05
N ASP A 327 -18.62 -9.66 -11.80
CA ASP A 327 -18.01 -10.51 -12.83
C ASP A 327 -16.66 -11.03 -12.32
N LEU A 328 -16.66 -12.23 -11.74
CA LEU A 328 -15.47 -12.88 -11.20
C LEU A 328 -14.50 -13.40 -12.28
N THR A 329 -14.81 -13.26 -13.55
CA THR A 329 -13.88 -13.61 -14.64
C THR A 329 -12.86 -12.52 -14.91
N LYS A 330 -13.05 -11.33 -14.33
CA LYS A 330 -12.11 -10.22 -14.43
C LYS A 330 -10.96 -10.38 -13.47
N PHE A 331 -9.77 -9.92 -13.87
CA PHE A 331 -8.72 -9.65 -12.90
C PHE A 331 -9.21 -8.62 -11.90
N GLN A 332 -9.17 -8.96 -10.62
CA GLN A 332 -9.56 -8.02 -9.59
C GLN A 332 -8.63 -6.81 -9.60
N HIS A 333 -7.34 -7.04 -9.50
CA HIS A 333 -6.31 -6.00 -9.50
C HIS A 333 -5.43 -6.11 -10.75
N ASP A 334 -4.18 -6.35 -10.64
CA ASP A 334 -3.12 -6.49 -11.63
C ASP A 334 -3.32 -5.86 -13.02
N LEU A 335 -2.33 -5.09 -13.46
CA LEU A 335 -2.35 -4.45 -14.79
C LEU A 335 -1.84 -5.38 -15.89
N TYR A 336 -0.96 -6.30 -15.54
CA TYR A 336 -0.26 -7.14 -16.49
C TYR A 336 -0.47 -8.62 -16.20
N ARG A 337 -0.49 -9.38 -17.27
CA ARG A 337 -0.40 -10.84 -17.21
C ARG A 337 1.02 -11.25 -16.82
N PHE A 338 1.17 -12.43 -16.34
CA PHE A 338 2.43 -13.02 -15.91
C PHE A 338 3.58 -12.93 -16.97
N ASN A 339 3.26 -12.85 -18.26
CA ASN A 339 4.21 -12.67 -19.34
C ASN A 339 4.50 -11.20 -19.70
N GLY A 340 4.11 -10.25 -18.85
CA GLY A 340 4.31 -8.82 -19.05
C GLY A 340 3.42 -8.17 -20.11
N LYS A 341 2.45 -8.90 -20.67
CA LYS A 341 1.45 -8.31 -21.57
C LYS A 341 0.33 -7.65 -20.77
N PRO A 342 -0.15 -6.46 -21.15
CA PRO A 342 -1.29 -5.83 -20.48
C PRO A 342 -2.48 -6.77 -20.39
N TYR A 343 -3.17 -6.78 -19.23
CA TYR A 343 -4.47 -7.41 -19.10
C TYR A 343 -5.49 -6.68 -19.98
N ILE A 344 -5.54 -5.35 -19.84
CA ILE A 344 -6.34 -4.46 -20.72
C ILE A 344 -5.40 -3.39 -21.28
N ALA A 345 -5.11 -3.46 -22.58
CA ALA A 345 -4.17 -2.53 -23.22
C ALA A 345 -4.60 -1.05 -23.13
N LYS A 346 -5.91 -0.79 -23.17
CA LYS A 346 -6.49 0.56 -23.03
C LYS A 346 -6.14 1.19 -21.67
N GLU A 347 -6.13 0.44 -20.58
CA GLU A 347 -5.78 0.93 -19.25
C GLU A 347 -4.35 1.47 -19.22
N ILE A 348 -3.41 0.72 -19.79
CA ILE A 348 -2.00 1.15 -19.87
C ILE A 348 -1.86 2.43 -20.70
N GLN A 349 -2.58 2.52 -21.83
CA GLN A 349 -2.55 3.73 -22.68
C GLN A 349 -3.11 4.96 -21.94
N ILE A 350 -4.17 4.79 -21.14
CA ILE A 350 -4.72 5.85 -20.29
C ILE A 350 -3.69 6.28 -19.25
N MET A 351 -3.09 5.34 -18.52
CA MET A 351 -2.08 5.66 -17.51
C MET A 351 -0.89 6.40 -18.12
N GLN A 352 -0.34 5.92 -19.23
CA GLN A 352 0.74 6.57 -19.95
C GLN A 352 0.37 7.99 -20.40
N ARG A 353 -0.86 8.17 -20.90
CA ARG A 353 -1.34 9.48 -21.37
C ARG A 353 -1.44 10.49 -20.23
N PHE A 354 -2.07 10.13 -19.10
CA PHE A 354 -2.22 11.03 -17.97
C PHE A 354 -0.88 11.28 -17.26
N ALA A 355 0.00 10.29 -17.19
CA ALA A 355 1.36 10.46 -16.70
C ALA A 355 2.12 11.51 -17.51
N ALA A 356 2.14 11.39 -18.84
CA ALA A 356 2.81 12.36 -19.71
C ALA A 356 2.23 13.78 -19.59
N MET A 357 0.91 13.91 -19.40
CA MET A 357 0.27 15.22 -19.15
C MET A 357 0.71 15.80 -17.80
N ALA A 358 0.78 14.99 -16.77
CA ALA A 358 1.20 15.39 -15.44
C ALA A 358 2.67 15.83 -15.41
N ASP A 359 3.55 15.07 -16.05
CA ASP A 359 4.98 15.37 -16.11
C ASP A 359 5.21 16.70 -16.83
N LYS A 360 4.55 16.92 -17.97
CA LYS A 360 4.62 18.19 -18.69
C LYS A 360 4.10 19.38 -17.85
N ARG A 361 3.01 19.17 -17.07
CA ARG A 361 2.48 20.20 -16.17
C ARG A 361 3.47 20.54 -15.06
N PHE A 362 4.09 19.51 -14.47
CA PHE A 362 5.09 19.67 -13.42
C PHE A 362 6.34 20.40 -13.93
N GLU A 363 6.89 20.01 -15.07
CA GLU A 363 8.02 20.69 -15.72
C GLU A 363 7.74 22.18 -15.97
N ALA A 364 6.55 22.50 -16.48
CA ALA A 364 6.13 23.89 -16.69
C ALA A 364 6.04 24.67 -15.37
N LYS A 365 5.53 24.06 -14.28
CA LYS A 365 5.47 24.65 -12.93
C LYS A 365 6.88 24.94 -12.40
N GLN A 366 7.81 23.99 -12.53
CA GLN A 366 9.20 24.17 -12.09
C GLN A 366 9.93 25.26 -12.90
N ALA A 367 9.74 25.30 -14.21
CA ALA A 367 10.32 26.33 -15.07
C ALA A 367 9.79 27.74 -14.73
N ALA A 368 8.55 27.86 -14.25
CA ALA A 368 7.97 29.14 -13.82
C ALA A 368 8.51 29.62 -12.45
N LYS A 369 8.84 28.68 -11.53
CA LYS A 369 9.45 29.01 -10.22
C LYS A 369 10.89 29.53 -10.36
N ASN A 370 11.62 29.12 -11.41
CA ASN A 370 13.02 29.47 -11.64
C ASN A 370 13.21 30.76 -12.46
N LYS A 371 12.12 31.43 -12.82
CA LYS A 371 12.07 32.75 -13.48
C LYS A 371 11.77 33.88 -12.48
#